data_a93c03c36a770da81f82ce3b6326decc
#
_entry.id   a93c03c36a770da81f82ce3b6326decc
#
_cell.length_a   1.000
_cell.length_b   1.000
_cell.length_c   1.000
_cell.angle_alpha   90.00
_cell.angle_beta   90.00
_cell.angle_gamma   90.00
#
_symmetry.space_group_name_H-M   'P 1'
#
loop_
_entity.id
_entity.type
_entity.pdbx_description
1 polymer ?
#
loop_
_entity_poly.entity_id
_entity_poly.type
_entity_poly.pdbx_seq_one_letter_code
_entity_poly.pdbx_strand_id
1 'polypeptide(L)'
;MPPTDPQLFAPFANGLLLCLGLIAAIGVQNSYVLRQGLKREYHWLVAGVCTLSDFALILLGTTGLGAFIARVAWLEAGFYLFGAAFLAVYTYRALRDAWHGDQSIGLATDGPRQTAGKVVLATLGFTWLNPHAWLDTTVLVGAFSAQYAGASHWAFTAGAMSASWIWFFGLSLLAARLSPWLTRPAVWRVINAVIGLVMAYVGLRFLMAGVAGLRQLLG
;
A
#
# COMPACT_ATOMS: atom_id res chain seq x y z
N MET A 1 -27.32 2.73 -23.02
CA MET A 1 -26.44 1.90 -22.19
C MET A 1 -26.10 0.64 -22.99
N PRO A 2 -24.83 0.31 -23.25
CA PRO A 2 -24.51 -0.98 -23.84
C PRO A 2 -24.99 -2.06 -22.86
N PRO A 3 -25.55 -3.20 -23.33
CA PRO A 3 -25.93 -4.30 -22.46
C PRO A 3 -24.68 -4.76 -21.73
N THR A 4 -24.72 -4.75 -20.41
CA THR A 4 -23.67 -5.41 -19.60
C THR A 4 -23.73 -6.88 -19.93
N ASP A 5 -22.76 -7.35 -20.71
CA ASP A 5 -22.67 -8.76 -21.06
C ASP A 5 -22.54 -9.55 -19.75
N PRO A 6 -23.53 -10.39 -19.38
CA PRO A 6 -23.51 -11.15 -18.13
C PRO A 6 -22.22 -11.99 -17.97
N GLN A 7 -21.57 -12.31 -19.11
CA GLN A 7 -20.33 -13.07 -19.13
C GLN A 7 -19.12 -12.28 -18.64
N LEU A 8 -19.14 -10.93 -18.65
CA LEU A 8 -18.04 -10.09 -18.18
C LEU A 8 -18.22 -9.63 -16.75
N PHE A 9 -19.44 -9.63 -16.22
CA PHE A 9 -19.71 -9.19 -14.85
C PHE A 9 -19.04 -10.08 -13.79
N ALA A 10 -19.12 -11.41 -13.95
CA ALA A 10 -18.51 -12.34 -12.99
C ALA A 10 -16.98 -12.19 -12.91
N PRO A 11 -16.21 -12.15 -14.02
CA PRO A 11 -14.78 -11.85 -13.98
C PRO A 11 -14.45 -10.52 -13.34
N PHE A 12 -15.19 -9.46 -13.67
CA PHE A 12 -15.01 -8.14 -13.06
C PHE A 12 -15.24 -8.17 -11.54
N ALA A 13 -16.33 -8.77 -11.09
CA ALA A 13 -16.65 -8.89 -9.67
C ALA A 13 -15.59 -9.73 -8.93
N ASN A 14 -15.11 -10.80 -9.54
CA ASN A 14 -14.05 -11.64 -8.96
C ASN A 14 -12.73 -10.86 -8.80
N GLY A 15 -12.33 -10.08 -9.81
CA GLY A 15 -11.15 -9.22 -9.72
C GLY A 15 -11.31 -8.14 -8.64
N LEU A 16 -12.48 -7.51 -8.58
CA LEU A 16 -12.82 -6.50 -7.58
C LEU A 16 -12.74 -7.07 -6.17
N LEU A 17 -13.42 -8.19 -5.90
CA LEU A 17 -13.51 -8.78 -4.56
C LEU A 17 -12.17 -9.36 -4.10
N LEU A 18 -11.44 -10.05 -4.99
CA LEU A 18 -10.11 -10.56 -4.69
C LEU A 18 -9.18 -9.41 -4.29
N CYS A 19 -9.08 -8.38 -5.11
CA CYS A 19 -8.16 -7.27 -4.88
C CYS A 19 -8.56 -6.46 -3.64
N LEU A 20 -9.86 -6.21 -3.39
CA LEU A 20 -10.33 -5.60 -2.15
C LEU A 20 -9.91 -6.42 -0.93
N GLY A 21 -10.04 -7.74 -0.96
CA GLY A 21 -9.63 -8.62 0.14
C GLY A 21 -8.12 -8.54 0.43
N LEU A 22 -7.30 -8.44 -0.60
CA LEU A 22 -5.85 -8.33 -0.47
C LEU A 22 -5.43 -6.94 0.05
N ILE A 23 -5.98 -5.86 -0.52
CA ILE A 23 -5.62 -4.48 -0.16
C ILE A 23 -6.17 -4.07 1.21
N ALA A 24 -7.30 -4.63 1.64
CA ALA A 24 -7.94 -4.30 2.92
C ALA A 24 -7.10 -4.73 4.14
N ALA A 25 -6.14 -5.62 3.96
CA ALA A 25 -5.19 -5.97 5.01
C ALA A 25 -4.44 -4.72 5.51
N ILE A 26 -4.46 -4.49 6.83
CA ILE A 26 -3.80 -3.33 7.43
C ILE A 26 -2.28 -3.53 7.32
N GLY A 27 -1.70 -2.84 6.33
CA GLY A 27 -0.27 -2.79 6.08
C GLY A 27 0.30 -1.37 6.25
N VAL A 28 1.57 -1.23 5.98
CA VAL A 28 2.31 0.04 6.09
C VAL A 28 1.78 1.11 5.13
N GLN A 29 1.36 0.73 3.93
CA GLN A 29 0.78 1.61 2.92
C GLN A 29 -0.56 2.18 3.40
N ASN A 30 -1.49 1.32 3.86
CA ASN A 30 -2.78 1.73 4.41
C ASN A 30 -2.63 2.63 5.63
N SER A 31 -1.66 2.32 6.52
CA SER A 31 -1.33 3.15 7.68
C SER A 31 -0.87 4.54 7.27
N TYR A 32 -0.08 4.65 6.19
CA TYR A 32 0.38 5.95 5.68
C TYR A 32 -0.76 6.74 5.03
N VAL A 33 -1.61 6.09 4.22
CA VAL A 33 -2.82 6.72 3.63
C VAL A 33 -3.75 7.24 4.72
N LEU A 34 -4.01 6.43 5.75
CA LEU A 34 -4.82 6.80 6.90
C LEU A 34 -4.23 8.04 7.61
N ARG A 35 -2.92 8.04 7.87
CA ARG A 35 -2.23 9.18 8.50
C ARG A 35 -2.37 10.46 7.69
N GLN A 36 -2.17 10.42 6.38
CA GLN A 36 -2.31 11.60 5.51
C GLN A 36 -3.75 12.08 5.41
N GLY A 37 -4.71 11.15 5.38
CA GLY A 37 -6.13 11.45 5.44
C GLY A 37 -6.53 12.17 6.72
N LEU A 38 -6.09 11.67 7.87
CA LEU A 38 -6.34 12.27 9.17
C LEU A 38 -5.73 13.67 9.30
N LYS A 39 -4.57 13.91 8.70
CA LYS A 39 -3.95 15.25 8.63
C LYS A 39 -4.64 16.19 7.66
N ARG A 40 -5.44 15.68 6.75
CA ARG A 40 -6.01 16.39 5.59
C ARG A 40 -4.95 17.04 4.69
N GLU A 41 -3.70 16.56 4.76
CA GLU A 41 -2.60 17.06 3.95
C GLU A 41 -2.30 16.10 2.80
N TYR A 42 -2.38 16.58 1.57
CA TYR A 42 -2.08 15.79 0.36
C TYR A 42 -2.79 14.43 0.25
N HIS A 43 -3.86 14.20 1.02
CA HIS A 43 -4.53 12.90 1.10
C HIS A 43 -5.07 12.41 -0.25
N TRP A 44 -5.57 13.29 -1.09
CA TRP A 44 -5.98 12.96 -2.46
C TRP A 44 -4.80 12.60 -3.35
N LEU A 45 -3.67 13.32 -3.19
CA LEU A 45 -2.44 13.03 -3.92
C LEU A 45 -1.90 11.64 -3.54
N VAL A 46 -1.90 11.33 -2.24
CA VAL A 46 -1.47 10.01 -1.75
C VAL A 46 -2.39 8.92 -2.28
N ALA A 47 -3.71 9.08 -2.21
CA ALA A 47 -4.67 8.13 -2.77
C ALA A 47 -4.45 7.92 -4.28
N GLY A 48 -4.22 8.98 -5.03
CA GLY A 48 -3.93 8.92 -6.46
C GLY A 48 -2.63 8.18 -6.77
N VAL A 49 -1.54 8.48 -6.04
CA VAL A 49 -0.24 7.82 -6.24
C VAL A 49 -0.32 6.33 -5.88
N CYS A 50 -0.99 5.97 -4.77
CA CYS A 50 -1.22 4.56 -4.41
C CYS A 50 -2.01 3.84 -5.51
N THR A 51 -3.12 4.42 -5.96
CA THR A 51 -3.97 3.83 -7.00
C THR A 51 -3.22 3.63 -8.33
N LEU A 52 -2.48 4.64 -8.79
CA LEU A 52 -1.70 4.54 -10.02
C LEU A 52 -0.56 3.51 -9.90
N SER A 53 0.08 3.43 -8.74
CA SER A 53 1.10 2.40 -8.48
C SER A 53 0.50 1.00 -8.50
N ASP A 54 -0.65 0.80 -7.86
CA ASP A 54 -1.34 -0.49 -7.89
C ASP A 54 -1.79 -0.85 -9.31
N PHE A 55 -2.27 0.13 -10.10
CA PHE A 55 -2.60 -0.10 -11.50
C PHE A 55 -1.41 -0.64 -12.29
N ALA A 56 -0.22 -0.04 -12.08
CA ALA A 56 0.99 -0.52 -12.72
C ALA A 56 1.34 -1.94 -12.26
N LEU A 57 1.28 -2.22 -10.95
CA LEU A 57 1.58 -3.56 -10.40
C LEU A 57 0.57 -4.62 -10.86
N ILE A 58 -0.73 -4.29 -10.91
CA ILE A 58 -1.79 -5.18 -11.41
C ILE A 58 -1.55 -5.49 -12.89
N LEU A 59 -1.27 -4.47 -13.72
CA LEU A 59 -0.97 -4.67 -15.12
C LEU A 59 0.28 -5.53 -15.33
N LEU A 60 1.35 -5.28 -14.58
CA LEU A 60 2.55 -6.12 -14.60
C LEU A 60 2.23 -7.59 -14.26
N GLY A 61 1.37 -7.81 -13.25
CA GLY A 61 0.94 -9.15 -12.85
C GLY A 61 0.11 -9.84 -13.92
N THR A 62 -0.94 -9.18 -14.39
CA THR A 62 -1.90 -9.75 -15.34
C THR A 62 -1.29 -9.95 -16.73
N THR A 63 -0.26 -9.19 -17.11
CA THR A 63 0.50 -9.41 -18.37
C THR A 63 1.57 -10.50 -18.25
N GLY A 64 1.73 -11.14 -17.09
CA GLY A 64 2.66 -12.26 -16.89
C GLY A 64 4.11 -11.85 -16.51
N LEU A 65 4.45 -10.56 -16.53
CA LEU A 65 5.78 -10.08 -16.13
C LEU A 65 6.06 -10.33 -14.64
N GLY A 66 5.02 -10.37 -13.81
CA GLY A 66 5.15 -10.66 -12.38
C GLY A 66 5.71 -12.05 -12.08
N ALA A 67 5.32 -13.05 -12.87
CA ALA A 67 5.83 -14.41 -12.75
C ALA A 67 7.34 -14.51 -13.09
N PHE A 68 7.83 -13.65 -13.97
CA PHE A 68 9.25 -13.57 -14.33
C PHE A 68 10.06 -12.93 -13.18
N ILE A 69 9.57 -11.84 -12.60
CA ILE A 69 10.24 -11.13 -11.48
C ILE A 69 10.34 -12.01 -10.24
N ALA A 70 9.27 -12.78 -9.93
CA ALA A 70 9.24 -13.70 -8.78
C ALA A 70 10.25 -14.86 -8.87
N ARG A 71 10.85 -15.11 -10.04
CA ARG A 71 11.87 -16.17 -10.23
C ARG A 71 13.30 -15.72 -9.93
N VAL A 72 13.50 -14.43 -9.66
CA VAL A 72 14.85 -13.86 -9.46
C VAL A 72 15.13 -13.69 -7.97
N ALA A 73 15.62 -14.74 -7.32
CA ALA A 73 15.79 -14.82 -5.86
C ALA A 73 16.64 -13.69 -5.24
N TRP A 74 17.69 -13.22 -5.92
CA TRP A 74 18.51 -12.12 -5.40
C TRP A 74 17.74 -10.78 -5.40
N LEU A 75 16.83 -10.60 -6.37
CA LEU A 75 15.99 -9.41 -6.46
C LEU A 75 14.98 -9.38 -5.32
N GLU A 76 14.38 -10.54 -5.02
CA GLU A 76 13.45 -10.70 -3.89
C GLU A 76 14.13 -10.38 -2.56
N ALA A 77 15.29 -10.97 -2.28
CA ALA A 77 16.05 -10.69 -1.06
C ALA A 77 16.44 -9.21 -0.94
N GLY A 78 16.84 -8.58 -2.06
CA GLY A 78 17.14 -7.17 -2.13
C GLY A 78 15.93 -6.28 -1.80
N PHE A 79 14.75 -6.56 -2.35
CA PHE A 79 13.51 -5.86 -2.03
C PHE A 79 13.14 -5.95 -0.56
N TYR A 80 13.27 -7.14 0.04
CA TYR A 80 13.00 -7.32 1.47
C TYR A 80 13.94 -6.50 2.35
N LEU A 81 15.25 -6.52 2.08
CA LEU A 81 16.23 -5.77 2.87
C LEU A 81 16.07 -4.26 2.72
N PHE A 82 15.86 -3.78 1.49
CA PHE A 82 15.67 -2.35 1.23
C PHE A 82 14.35 -1.85 1.84
N GLY A 83 13.28 -2.65 1.71
CA GLY A 83 12.00 -2.38 2.37
C GLY A 83 12.12 -2.35 3.89
N ALA A 84 12.87 -3.26 4.50
CA ALA A 84 13.14 -3.26 5.94
C ALA A 84 13.86 -1.98 6.40
N ALA A 85 14.90 -1.55 5.68
CA ALA A 85 15.61 -0.31 5.97
C ALA A 85 14.71 0.92 5.86
N PHE A 86 13.89 0.98 4.81
CA PHE A 86 12.90 2.04 4.62
C PHE A 86 11.90 2.08 5.79
N LEU A 87 11.33 0.93 6.16
CA LEU A 87 10.37 0.84 7.27
C LEU A 87 11.01 1.20 8.62
N ALA A 88 12.28 0.87 8.86
CA ALA A 88 12.98 1.23 10.08
C ALA A 88 13.03 2.76 10.29
N VAL A 89 13.29 3.52 9.21
CA VAL A 89 13.29 5.00 9.26
C VAL A 89 11.90 5.54 9.61
N TYR A 90 10.85 4.99 9.00
CA TYR A 90 9.48 5.47 9.27
C TYR A 90 8.95 5.00 10.62
N THR A 91 9.32 3.80 11.07
CA THR A 91 9.07 3.32 12.45
C THR A 91 9.66 4.28 13.47
N TYR A 92 10.95 4.62 13.32
CA TYR A 92 11.62 5.56 14.22
C TYR A 92 10.89 6.90 14.27
N ARG A 93 10.52 7.46 13.12
CA ARG A 93 9.78 8.74 13.06
C ARG A 93 8.42 8.64 13.74
N ALA A 94 7.65 7.59 13.48
CA ALA A 94 6.32 7.40 14.06
C ALA A 94 6.38 7.25 15.58
N LEU A 95 7.30 6.42 16.08
CA LEU A 95 7.47 6.20 17.53
C LEU A 95 8.03 7.45 18.23
N ARG A 96 8.95 8.18 17.61
CA ARG A 96 9.44 9.45 18.12
C ARG A 96 8.30 10.46 18.25
N ASP A 97 7.46 10.60 17.22
CA ASP A 97 6.32 11.52 17.23
C ASP A 97 5.30 11.12 18.31
N ALA A 98 5.11 9.79 18.53
CA ALA A 98 4.26 9.29 19.62
C ALA A 98 4.82 9.63 21.01
N TRP A 99 6.15 9.53 21.20
CA TRP A 99 6.82 9.77 22.48
C TRP A 99 6.83 11.26 22.85
N HIS A 100 7.29 12.12 21.95
CA HIS A 100 7.42 13.55 22.24
C HIS A 100 6.08 14.26 22.26
N GLY A 101 5.01 13.61 21.83
CA GLY A 101 3.68 14.23 21.73
C GLY A 101 3.69 15.41 20.78
N ASP A 102 4.60 15.38 19.80
CA ASP A 102 4.79 16.47 18.87
C ASP A 102 3.49 16.68 18.09
N GLN A 103 2.79 17.77 18.40
CA GLN A 103 1.51 18.16 17.81
C GLN A 103 1.68 18.59 16.35
N SER A 104 2.90 18.54 15.81
CA SER A 104 3.18 18.84 14.40
C SER A 104 2.44 17.91 13.41
N ILE A 105 1.78 16.88 13.94
CA ILE A 105 0.88 16.01 13.18
C ILE A 105 -0.58 16.46 13.22
N GLY A 106 -0.98 17.16 14.26
CA GLY A 106 -2.33 17.72 14.38
C GLY A 106 -2.28 19.22 14.17
N LEU A 107 -3.14 19.82 13.51
CA LEU A 107 -3.67 21.18 13.52
C LEU A 107 -2.70 22.38 13.85
N ALA A 108 -1.44 22.17 14.23
CA ALA A 108 -0.47 23.24 14.38
C ALA A 108 -0.04 23.69 12.98
N THR A 109 -0.54 24.82 12.59
CA THR A 109 -0.27 25.54 11.34
C THR A 109 1.20 26.00 11.19
N ASP A 110 2.07 25.72 12.17
CA ASP A 110 3.40 26.32 12.30
C ASP A 110 4.59 25.37 12.08
N GLY A 111 4.37 24.08 11.84
CA GLY A 111 5.44 23.17 11.42
C GLY A 111 5.72 23.27 9.91
N PRO A 112 6.96 23.05 9.45
CA PRO A 112 7.23 23.06 8.01
C PRO A 112 6.36 22.01 7.32
N ARG A 113 5.37 22.47 6.53
CA ARG A 113 4.51 21.62 5.73
C ARG A 113 5.39 20.72 4.86
N GLN A 114 5.09 19.43 4.84
CA GLN A 114 5.78 18.53 3.93
C GLN A 114 5.54 19.02 2.49
N THR A 115 6.57 19.03 1.67
CA THR A 115 6.39 19.35 0.25
C THR A 115 5.69 18.18 -0.44
N ALA A 116 4.86 18.48 -1.44
CA ALA A 116 4.19 17.45 -2.24
C ALA A 116 5.17 16.38 -2.76
N GLY A 117 6.37 16.78 -3.18
CA GLY A 117 7.41 15.85 -3.65
C GLY A 117 7.88 14.86 -2.59
N LYS A 118 8.05 15.29 -1.33
CA LYS A 118 8.41 14.39 -0.22
C LYS A 118 7.29 13.40 0.07
N VAL A 119 6.03 13.84 0.00
CA VAL A 119 4.86 12.99 0.20
C VAL A 119 4.74 11.95 -0.92
N VAL A 120 4.91 12.35 -2.18
CA VAL A 120 4.93 11.43 -3.33
C VAL A 120 6.05 10.40 -3.19
N LEU A 121 7.27 10.83 -2.89
CA LEU A 121 8.41 9.92 -2.74
C LEU A 121 8.18 8.90 -1.60
N ALA A 122 7.62 9.35 -0.46
CA ALA A 122 7.27 8.47 0.63
C ALA A 122 6.18 7.46 0.22
N THR A 123 5.14 7.92 -0.49
CA THR A 123 4.05 7.06 -0.97
C THR A 123 4.57 6.00 -1.94
N LEU A 124 5.42 6.39 -2.89
CA LEU A 124 6.08 5.46 -3.79
C LEU A 124 6.93 4.44 -3.01
N GLY A 125 7.68 4.90 -1.99
CA GLY A 125 8.44 4.01 -1.12
C GLY A 125 7.56 2.98 -0.43
N PHE A 126 6.46 3.38 0.19
CA PHE A 126 5.53 2.46 0.85
C PHE A 126 4.85 1.47 -0.07
N THR A 127 4.74 1.76 -1.36
CA THR A 127 4.17 0.85 -2.36
C THR A 127 5.24 -0.02 -3.02
N TRP A 128 6.25 0.62 -3.63
CA TRP A 128 7.22 -0.07 -4.49
C TRP A 128 8.32 -0.80 -3.72
N LEU A 129 8.64 -0.38 -2.47
CA LEU A 129 9.58 -1.06 -1.58
C LEU A 129 8.85 -2.03 -0.62
N ASN A 130 7.57 -2.28 -0.84
CA ASN A 130 6.77 -3.21 -0.06
C ASN A 130 6.67 -4.56 -0.80
N PRO A 131 7.42 -5.60 -0.38
CA PRO A 131 7.37 -6.91 -1.04
C PRO A 131 5.97 -7.53 -1.02
N HIS A 132 5.15 -7.26 0.02
CA HIS A 132 3.76 -7.74 0.06
C HIS A 132 2.92 -7.14 -1.05
N ALA A 133 3.10 -5.84 -1.38
CA ALA A 133 2.38 -5.24 -2.50
C ALA A 133 2.73 -5.94 -3.83
N TRP A 134 3.99 -6.31 -4.02
CA TRP A 134 4.41 -7.08 -5.20
C TRP A 134 3.81 -8.48 -5.23
N LEU A 135 3.87 -9.22 -4.10
CA LEU A 135 3.33 -10.58 -4.03
C LEU A 135 1.81 -10.58 -4.22
N ASP A 136 1.11 -9.70 -3.57
CA ASP A 136 -0.35 -9.67 -3.60
C ASP A 136 -0.87 -9.17 -4.95
N THR A 137 -0.37 -8.02 -5.41
CA THR A 137 -0.89 -7.39 -6.64
C THR A 137 -0.30 -7.98 -7.91
N THR A 138 0.99 -8.32 -7.92
CA THR A 138 1.64 -8.78 -9.15
C THR A 138 1.58 -10.30 -9.30
N VAL A 139 1.86 -11.04 -8.22
CA VAL A 139 1.90 -12.51 -8.28
C VAL A 139 0.52 -13.12 -8.11
N LEU A 140 -0.21 -12.80 -7.02
CA LEU A 140 -1.51 -13.43 -6.76
C LEU A 140 -2.58 -12.96 -7.76
N VAL A 141 -2.74 -11.64 -7.95
CA VAL A 141 -3.73 -11.13 -8.92
C VAL A 141 -3.38 -11.61 -10.33
N GLY A 142 -2.08 -11.66 -10.69
CA GLY A 142 -1.61 -12.22 -11.95
C GLY A 142 -1.97 -13.70 -12.12
N ALA A 143 -1.72 -14.52 -11.10
CA ALA A 143 -2.06 -15.95 -11.13
C ALA A 143 -3.57 -16.19 -11.26
N PHE A 144 -4.39 -15.43 -10.54
CA PHE A 144 -5.85 -15.52 -10.66
C PHE A 144 -6.36 -15.02 -12.02
N SER A 145 -5.70 -14.02 -12.61
CA SER A 145 -6.09 -13.52 -13.94
C SER A 145 -5.87 -14.54 -15.05
N ALA A 146 -4.90 -15.46 -14.87
CA ALA A 146 -4.53 -16.46 -15.88
C ALA A 146 -5.65 -17.48 -16.19
N GLN A 147 -6.65 -17.63 -15.33
CA GLN A 147 -7.83 -18.47 -15.58
C GLN A 147 -8.83 -17.84 -16.57
N TYR A 148 -8.67 -16.56 -16.87
CA TYR A 148 -9.52 -15.82 -17.80
C TYR A 148 -8.79 -15.55 -19.11
N ALA A 149 -9.52 -15.54 -20.22
CA ALA A 149 -8.99 -15.26 -21.55
C ALA A 149 -9.77 -14.13 -22.24
N GLY A 150 -9.15 -13.45 -23.19
CA GLY A 150 -9.79 -12.44 -24.02
C GLY A 150 -10.45 -11.32 -23.21
N ALA A 151 -11.71 -11.00 -23.49
CA ALA A 151 -12.45 -9.94 -22.84
C ALA A 151 -12.65 -10.18 -21.33
N SER A 152 -12.81 -11.43 -20.90
CA SER A 152 -12.96 -11.79 -19.47
C SER A 152 -11.70 -11.52 -18.67
N HIS A 153 -10.52 -11.67 -19.23
CA HIS A 153 -9.23 -11.32 -18.61
C HIS A 153 -9.16 -9.79 -18.33
N TRP A 154 -9.53 -9.00 -19.31
CA TRP A 154 -9.55 -7.54 -19.13
C TRP A 154 -10.65 -7.07 -18.19
N ALA A 155 -11.81 -7.76 -18.16
CA ALA A 155 -12.85 -7.47 -17.17
C ALA A 155 -12.36 -7.76 -15.74
N PHE A 156 -11.68 -8.87 -15.50
CA PHE A 156 -11.06 -9.19 -14.21
C PHE A 156 -10.02 -8.12 -13.81
N THR A 157 -9.13 -7.77 -14.73
CA THR A 157 -8.09 -6.73 -14.51
C THR A 157 -8.73 -5.38 -14.16
N ALA A 158 -9.77 -4.96 -14.88
CA ALA A 158 -10.50 -3.74 -14.60
C ALA A 158 -11.19 -3.77 -13.23
N GLY A 159 -11.73 -4.92 -12.83
CA GLY A 159 -12.29 -5.13 -11.50
C GLY A 159 -11.23 -4.95 -10.40
N ALA A 160 -10.06 -5.57 -10.56
CA ALA A 160 -8.94 -5.43 -9.62
C ALA A 160 -8.46 -3.97 -9.52
N MET A 161 -8.32 -3.26 -10.64
CA MET A 161 -7.94 -1.84 -10.65
C MET A 161 -9.01 -0.96 -9.97
N SER A 162 -10.30 -1.26 -10.19
CA SER A 162 -11.41 -0.56 -9.54
C SER A 162 -11.36 -0.73 -8.02
N ALA A 163 -10.93 -1.89 -7.52
CA ALA A 163 -10.75 -2.14 -6.09
C ALA A 163 -9.73 -1.18 -5.46
N SER A 164 -8.56 -1.01 -6.08
CA SER A 164 -7.53 -0.07 -5.59
C SER A 164 -8.04 1.36 -5.57
N TRP A 165 -8.75 1.78 -6.60
CA TRP A 165 -9.33 3.12 -6.65
C TRP A 165 -10.35 3.34 -5.53
N ILE A 166 -11.32 2.43 -5.38
CA ILE A 166 -12.36 2.51 -4.34
C ILE A 166 -11.72 2.51 -2.95
N TRP A 167 -10.73 1.63 -2.73
CA TRP A 167 -10.09 1.49 -1.43
C TRP A 167 -9.32 2.74 -1.01
N PHE A 168 -8.36 3.19 -1.80
CA PHE A 168 -7.49 4.31 -1.40
C PHE A 168 -8.22 5.63 -1.32
N PHE A 169 -9.11 5.92 -2.26
CA PHE A 169 -9.92 7.13 -2.20
C PHE A 169 -10.95 7.05 -1.07
N GLY A 170 -11.58 5.89 -0.86
CA GLY A 170 -12.50 5.65 0.24
C GLY A 170 -11.83 5.78 1.60
N LEU A 171 -10.68 5.13 1.81
CA LEU A 171 -9.90 5.20 3.04
C LEU A 171 -9.43 6.63 3.32
N SER A 172 -8.92 7.32 2.31
CA SER A 172 -8.46 8.70 2.40
C SER A 172 -9.59 9.65 2.78
N LEU A 173 -10.76 9.51 2.15
CA LEU A 173 -11.94 10.32 2.44
C LEU A 173 -12.49 10.04 3.84
N LEU A 174 -12.59 8.76 4.23
CA LEU A 174 -13.04 8.37 5.55
C LEU A 174 -12.13 8.94 6.63
N ALA A 175 -10.82 8.81 6.46
CA ALA A 175 -9.84 9.36 7.38
C ALA A 175 -9.95 10.89 7.50
N ALA A 176 -10.08 11.59 6.37
CA ALA A 176 -10.25 13.05 6.38
C ALA A 176 -11.55 13.49 7.06
N ARG A 177 -12.62 12.72 6.95
CA ARG A 177 -13.90 13.01 7.64
C ARG A 177 -13.82 12.74 9.15
N LEU A 178 -13.10 11.72 9.56
CA LEU A 178 -12.90 11.40 10.98
C LEU A 178 -11.93 12.37 11.66
N SER A 179 -11.08 13.08 10.92
CA SER A 179 -10.07 14.01 11.45
C SER A 179 -10.61 15.00 12.49
N PRO A 180 -11.77 15.67 12.33
CA PRO A 180 -12.28 16.62 13.34
C PRO A 180 -12.61 15.98 14.69
N TRP A 181 -12.94 14.70 14.71
CA TRP A 181 -13.28 13.95 15.93
C TRP A 181 -12.03 13.51 16.70
N LEU A 182 -10.88 13.53 16.03
CA LEU A 182 -9.59 13.04 16.53
C LEU A 182 -8.64 14.21 16.89
N THR A 183 -9.18 15.34 17.36
CA THR A 183 -8.41 16.56 17.68
C THR A 183 -7.56 16.45 18.94
N ARG A 184 -7.78 15.41 19.78
CA ARG A 184 -7.07 15.26 21.06
C ARG A 184 -5.63 14.77 20.84
N PRO A 185 -4.61 15.45 21.44
CA PRO A 185 -3.21 15.03 21.33
C PRO A 185 -2.96 13.58 21.76
N ALA A 186 -3.69 13.11 22.78
CA ALA A 186 -3.60 11.72 23.25
C ALA A 186 -4.00 10.70 22.17
N VAL A 187 -5.02 11.01 21.35
CA VAL A 187 -5.45 10.13 20.24
C VAL A 187 -4.36 10.04 19.20
N TRP A 188 -3.71 11.15 18.86
CA TRP A 188 -2.60 11.16 17.91
C TRP A 188 -1.38 10.38 18.39
N ARG A 189 -1.07 10.43 19.69
CA ARG A 189 -0.03 9.57 20.28
C ARG A 189 -0.34 8.10 20.08
N VAL A 190 -1.59 7.70 20.34
CA VAL A 190 -2.02 6.30 20.13
C VAL A 190 -1.94 5.91 18.66
N ILE A 191 -2.45 6.76 17.74
CA ILE A 191 -2.40 6.49 16.30
C ILE A 191 -0.95 6.33 15.83
N ASN A 192 -0.05 7.24 16.20
CA ASN A 192 1.36 7.15 15.82
C ASN A 192 2.05 5.94 16.43
N ALA A 193 1.74 5.59 17.68
CA ALA A 193 2.26 4.39 18.32
C ALA A 193 1.80 3.13 17.58
N VAL A 194 0.52 3.01 17.25
CA VAL A 194 -0.02 1.87 16.49
C VAL A 194 0.62 1.78 15.11
N ILE A 195 0.70 2.90 14.38
CA ILE A 195 1.35 2.94 13.06
C ILE A 195 2.82 2.52 13.18
N GLY A 196 3.55 3.06 14.17
CA GLY A 196 4.95 2.71 14.42
C GLY A 196 5.13 1.23 14.74
N LEU A 197 4.25 0.64 15.56
CA LEU A 197 4.29 -0.80 15.89
C LEU A 197 3.99 -1.68 14.68
N VAL A 198 2.99 -1.31 13.85
CA VAL A 198 2.70 -2.04 12.60
C VAL A 198 3.91 -1.98 11.67
N MET A 199 4.50 -0.80 11.48
CA MET A 199 5.70 -0.64 10.64
C MET A 199 6.90 -1.41 11.19
N ALA A 200 7.11 -1.41 12.51
CA ALA A 200 8.16 -2.19 13.17
C ALA A 200 7.97 -3.70 12.94
N TYR A 201 6.75 -4.20 13.15
CA TYR A 201 6.43 -5.61 12.94
C TYR A 201 6.68 -6.04 11.49
N VAL A 202 6.16 -5.29 10.52
CA VAL A 202 6.35 -5.60 9.09
C VAL A 202 7.83 -5.46 8.70
N GLY A 203 8.52 -4.41 9.18
CA GLY A 203 9.94 -4.20 8.92
C GLY A 203 10.81 -5.33 9.45
N LEU A 204 10.50 -5.86 10.65
CA LEU A 204 11.18 -7.03 11.20
C LEU A 204 10.93 -8.30 10.37
N ARG A 205 9.68 -8.51 9.91
CA ARG A 205 9.36 -9.63 9.02
C ARG A 205 10.14 -9.54 7.70
N PHE A 206 10.24 -8.33 7.13
CA PHE A 206 11.02 -8.09 5.91
C PHE A 206 12.52 -8.36 6.15
N LEU A 207 13.07 -7.90 7.27
CA LEU A 207 14.47 -8.15 7.61
C LEU A 207 14.75 -9.65 7.72
N MET A 208 13.89 -10.39 8.42
CA MET A 208 14.03 -11.84 8.55
C MET A 208 13.95 -12.56 7.20
N ALA A 209 13.00 -12.20 6.35
CA ALA A 209 12.84 -12.77 5.02
C ALA A 209 14.04 -12.46 4.11
N GLY A 210 14.50 -11.21 4.11
CA GLY A 210 15.66 -10.78 3.32
C GLY A 210 16.95 -11.47 3.74
N VAL A 211 17.20 -11.62 5.05
CA VAL A 211 18.36 -12.35 5.58
C VAL A 211 18.28 -13.84 5.24
N ALA A 212 17.10 -14.45 5.33
CA ALA A 212 16.90 -15.85 4.95
C ALA A 212 17.16 -16.08 3.45
N GLY A 213 16.60 -15.20 2.58
CA GLY A 213 16.86 -15.24 1.15
C GLY A 213 18.35 -15.06 0.80
N LEU A 214 19.04 -14.15 1.48
CA LEU A 214 20.47 -13.93 1.28
C LEU A 214 21.31 -15.17 1.68
N ARG A 215 20.96 -15.83 2.80
CA ARG A 215 21.62 -17.07 3.21
C ARG A 215 21.45 -18.20 2.20
N GLN A 216 20.27 -18.34 1.60
CA GLN A 216 20.02 -19.35 0.56
C GLN A 216 20.81 -19.09 -0.74
N LEU A 217 21.18 -17.83 -1.00
CA LEU A 217 21.98 -17.47 -2.18
C LEU A 217 23.48 -17.67 -1.97
N LEU A 218 23.95 -17.67 -0.72
CA LEU A 218 25.38 -17.74 -0.36
C LEU A 218 25.82 -19.14 0.11
N GLY A 219 24.89 -20.02 0.43
CA GLY A 219 25.14 -21.40 0.89
C GLY A 219 24.71 -22.44 -0.11
#